data_17ae5bf1261debda85d66a80ea9c3296
#
_entry.id   17ae5bf1261debda85d66a80ea9c3296
#
_cell.length_a   1.000
_cell.length_b   1.000
_cell.length_c   1.000
_cell.angle_alpha   90.00
_cell.angle_beta   90.00
_cell.angle_gamma   90.00
#
_symmetry.space_group_name_H-M   'P 1'
#
loop_
_entity.id
_entity.type
_entity.pdbx_description
1 polymer ?
#
loop_
_entity_poly.entity_id
_entity_poly.type
_entity_poly.pdbx_seq_one_letter_code
_entity_poly.pdbx_strand_id
1 'polypeptide(L)'
;MIKGNVKIDRKNLISILQSCLVLILVILVALMMVEIGNLKGTARVINYAGLVRGDTQRAVKLEITGTRNDELIAYLDDILSDLTSGDGHYELVKLKDAAYQERLDIQSAYWERLKAEVAAARQRGYENTQIVAMSETCLLYTSPSP
;
A
#
# COMPACT_ATOMS: atom_id res chain seq x y z
N MET A 1 42.94 -39.35 26.69
CA MET A 1 41.58 -39.73 26.26
C MET A 1 40.64 -39.60 27.49
N ILE A 2 40.04 -38.43 27.71
CA ILE A 2 39.19 -38.16 28.87
C ILE A 2 37.75 -38.27 28.37
N LYS A 3 37.10 -39.40 28.54
CA LYS A 3 35.65 -39.57 28.40
C LYS A 3 35.00 -39.09 29.70
N GLY A 4 34.72 -37.82 29.81
CA GLY A 4 33.85 -37.28 30.86
C GLY A 4 32.41 -37.65 30.55
N ASN A 5 31.90 -38.71 31.18
CA ASN A 5 30.47 -39.01 31.24
C ASN A 5 29.80 -37.93 32.10
N VAL A 6 29.28 -36.86 31.49
CA VAL A 6 28.43 -35.88 32.16
C VAL A 6 27.11 -36.58 32.45
N LYS A 7 26.94 -37.10 33.69
CA LYS A 7 25.63 -37.51 34.22
C LYS A 7 24.79 -36.23 34.38
N ILE A 8 24.00 -35.92 33.38
CA ILE A 8 23.01 -34.84 33.50
C ILE A 8 21.96 -35.29 34.52
N ASP A 9 21.91 -34.62 35.66
CA ASP A 9 20.92 -34.90 36.67
C ASP A 9 19.51 -34.58 36.09
N ARG A 10 18.55 -35.45 36.37
CA ARG A 10 17.18 -35.36 35.84
C ARG A 10 16.55 -33.95 36.09
N LYS A 11 16.84 -33.34 37.20
CA LYS A 11 16.40 -32.00 37.57
C LYS A 11 17.00 -30.92 36.63
N ASN A 12 18.29 -31.04 36.34
CA ASN A 12 18.99 -30.13 35.44
C ASN A 12 18.49 -30.29 33.99
N LEU A 13 18.18 -31.51 33.55
CA LEU A 13 17.59 -31.73 32.23
C LEU A 13 16.21 -31.07 32.06
N ILE A 14 15.35 -31.22 33.08
CA ILE A 14 14.01 -30.58 33.08
C ILE A 14 14.15 -29.09 33.08
N SER A 15 15.06 -28.52 33.88
CA SER A 15 15.28 -27.07 33.93
C SER A 15 15.79 -26.51 32.61
N ILE A 16 16.70 -27.19 31.94
CA ILE A 16 17.23 -26.84 30.61
C ILE A 16 16.09 -26.87 29.56
N LEU A 17 15.29 -27.95 29.58
CA LEU A 17 14.17 -28.11 28.66
C LEU A 17 13.14 -26.98 28.83
N GLN A 18 12.82 -26.64 30.08
CA GLN A 18 11.91 -25.55 30.40
C GLN A 18 12.46 -24.19 29.94
N SER A 19 13.75 -23.94 30.16
CA SER A 19 14.40 -22.71 29.69
C SER A 19 14.39 -22.60 28.17
N CYS A 20 14.69 -23.71 27.46
CA CYS A 20 14.60 -23.74 26.01
C CYS A 20 13.17 -23.47 25.51
N LEU A 21 12.17 -24.06 26.16
CA LEU A 21 10.77 -23.83 25.78
C LEU A 21 10.37 -22.36 25.93
N VAL A 22 10.74 -21.71 27.05
CA VAL A 22 10.49 -20.28 27.28
C VAL A 22 11.21 -19.43 26.23
N LEU A 23 12.46 -19.74 25.91
CA LEU A 23 13.22 -19.03 24.88
C LEU A 23 12.54 -19.11 23.51
N ILE A 24 12.11 -20.31 23.11
CA ILE A 24 11.39 -20.54 21.85
C ILE A 24 10.09 -19.71 21.85
N LEU A 25 9.34 -19.70 22.93
CA LEU A 25 8.11 -18.91 23.04
C LEU A 25 8.37 -17.42 22.84
N VAL A 26 9.40 -16.87 23.48
CA VAL A 26 9.78 -15.46 23.31
C VAL A 26 10.15 -15.14 21.86
N ILE A 27 10.93 -16.02 21.21
CA ILE A 27 11.29 -15.85 19.81
C ILE A 27 10.03 -15.86 18.92
N LEU A 28 9.11 -16.79 19.14
CA LEU A 28 7.86 -16.88 18.36
C LEU A 28 7.01 -15.62 18.52
N VAL A 29 6.89 -15.10 19.76
CA VAL A 29 6.15 -13.84 20.01
C VAL A 29 6.81 -12.67 19.29
N ALA A 30 8.14 -12.58 19.31
CA ALA A 30 8.87 -11.53 18.61
C ALA A 30 8.66 -11.61 17.10
N LEU A 31 8.71 -12.81 16.50
CA LEU A 31 8.42 -13.02 15.09
C LEU A 31 6.99 -12.62 14.73
N MET A 32 6.00 -13.01 15.54
CA MET A 32 4.61 -12.60 15.34
C MET A 32 4.43 -11.08 15.37
N MET A 33 5.12 -10.37 16.26
CA MET A 33 5.04 -8.91 16.30
C MET A 33 5.59 -8.25 15.03
N VAL A 34 6.67 -8.79 14.46
CA VAL A 34 7.22 -8.30 13.18
C VAL A 34 6.22 -8.51 12.05
N GLU A 35 5.62 -9.70 11.95
CA GLU A 35 4.64 -10.02 10.91
C GLU A 35 3.38 -9.14 11.02
N ILE A 36 2.88 -8.88 12.24
CA ILE A 36 1.75 -7.97 12.44
C ILE A 36 2.11 -6.54 12.00
N GLY A 37 3.33 -6.10 12.24
CA GLY A 37 3.82 -4.80 11.77
C GLY A 37 3.80 -4.70 10.23
N ASN A 38 4.30 -5.73 9.54
CA ASN A 38 4.30 -5.81 8.08
C ASN A 38 2.88 -5.83 7.50
N LEU A 39 1.96 -6.59 8.12
CA LEU A 39 0.55 -6.65 7.72
C LEU A 39 -0.15 -5.29 7.83
N LYS A 40 0.10 -4.54 8.90
CA LYS A 40 -0.48 -3.19 9.07
C LYS A 40 -0.02 -2.24 7.97
N GLY A 41 1.26 -2.27 7.61
CA GLY A 41 1.81 -1.47 6.51
C GLY A 41 1.12 -1.80 5.18
N THR A 42 1.02 -3.08 4.85
CA THR A 42 0.37 -3.54 3.62
C THR A 42 -1.13 -3.20 3.59
N ALA A 43 -1.85 -3.37 4.70
CA ALA A 43 -3.26 -3.02 4.80
C ALA A 43 -3.49 -1.52 4.58
N ARG A 44 -2.59 -0.66 5.08
CA ARG A 44 -2.65 0.78 4.84
C ARG A 44 -2.48 1.11 3.35
N VAL A 45 -1.49 0.50 2.68
CA VAL A 45 -1.29 0.67 1.24
C VAL A 45 -2.54 0.28 0.44
N ILE A 46 -3.14 -0.87 0.75
CA ILE A 46 -4.38 -1.32 0.08
C ILE A 46 -5.52 -0.31 0.29
N ASN A 47 -5.66 0.22 1.51
CA ASN A 47 -6.69 1.21 1.81
C ASN A 47 -6.50 2.49 0.99
N TYR A 48 -5.28 3.03 0.95
CA TYR A 48 -4.98 4.25 0.19
C TYR A 48 -5.07 4.04 -1.33
N ALA A 49 -4.69 2.88 -1.85
CA ALA A 49 -4.95 2.53 -3.24
C ALA A 49 -6.46 2.51 -3.56
N GLY A 50 -7.28 2.03 -2.62
CA GLY A 50 -8.74 2.11 -2.71
C GLY A 50 -9.27 3.55 -2.70
N LEU A 51 -8.69 4.43 -1.86
CA LEU A 51 -9.03 5.85 -1.83
C LEU A 51 -8.70 6.54 -3.16
N VAL A 52 -7.51 6.29 -3.73
CA VAL A 52 -7.14 6.82 -5.06
C VAL A 52 -8.20 6.47 -6.09
N ARG A 53 -8.66 5.21 -6.10
CA ARG A 53 -9.71 4.77 -7.02
C ARG A 53 -11.02 5.53 -6.80
N GLY A 54 -11.50 5.61 -5.56
CA GLY A 54 -12.78 6.26 -5.23
C GLY A 54 -12.74 7.77 -5.46
N ASP A 55 -11.67 8.40 -5.03
CA ASP A 55 -11.54 9.85 -5.11
C ASP A 55 -11.19 10.35 -6.52
N THR A 56 -10.55 9.53 -7.37
CA THR A 56 -10.43 9.82 -8.82
C THR A 56 -11.81 9.94 -9.46
N GLN A 57 -12.73 8.99 -9.18
CA GLN A 57 -14.10 9.07 -9.69
C GLN A 57 -14.86 10.28 -9.13
N ARG A 58 -14.65 10.58 -7.86
CA ARG A 58 -15.24 11.77 -7.23
C ARG A 58 -14.72 13.04 -7.86
N ALA A 59 -13.42 13.15 -8.10
CA ALA A 59 -12.81 14.32 -8.76
C ALA A 59 -13.40 14.54 -10.16
N VAL A 60 -13.49 13.47 -10.96
CA VAL A 60 -14.12 13.52 -12.30
C VAL A 60 -15.58 13.94 -12.23
N LYS A 61 -16.36 13.34 -11.31
CA LYS A 61 -17.77 13.70 -11.13
C LYS A 61 -17.94 15.18 -10.77
N LEU A 62 -17.13 15.68 -9.83
CA LEU A 62 -17.16 17.07 -9.43
C LEU A 62 -16.78 17.98 -10.60
N GLU A 63 -15.76 17.63 -11.37
CA GLU A 63 -15.30 18.41 -12.51
C GLU A 63 -16.37 18.54 -13.59
N ILE A 64 -17.01 17.46 -14.02
CA ILE A 64 -18.07 17.49 -15.04
C ILE A 64 -19.37 18.17 -14.56
N THR A 65 -19.60 18.22 -13.24
CA THR A 65 -20.75 18.98 -12.66
C THR A 65 -20.44 20.46 -12.42
N GLY A 66 -19.27 20.93 -12.81
CA GLY A 66 -18.84 22.32 -12.68
C GLY A 66 -18.33 22.69 -11.29
N THR A 67 -18.14 21.74 -10.40
CA THR A 67 -17.60 21.95 -9.05
C THR A 67 -16.12 21.59 -9.03
N ARG A 68 -15.25 22.55 -9.31
CA ARG A 68 -13.79 22.35 -9.27
C ARG A 68 -13.31 22.05 -7.86
N ASN A 69 -12.45 21.06 -7.73
CA ASN A 69 -11.85 20.70 -6.46
C ASN A 69 -10.36 20.39 -6.63
N ASP A 70 -9.56 21.46 -6.69
CA ASP A 70 -8.11 21.35 -6.87
C ASP A 70 -7.42 20.77 -5.62
N GLU A 71 -8.02 20.91 -4.42
CA GLU A 71 -7.53 20.29 -3.20
C GLU A 71 -7.61 18.75 -3.26
N LEU A 72 -8.69 18.23 -3.86
CA LEU A 72 -8.83 16.79 -4.06
C LEU A 72 -7.82 16.25 -5.07
N ILE A 73 -7.50 17.03 -6.12
CA ILE A 73 -6.47 16.67 -7.09
C ILE A 73 -5.10 16.63 -6.41
N ALA A 74 -4.75 17.65 -5.62
CA ALA A 74 -3.50 17.70 -4.88
C ALA A 74 -3.40 16.56 -3.85
N TYR A 75 -4.48 16.25 -3.16
CA TYR A 75 -4.55 15.11 -2.24
C TYR A 75 -4.25 13.77 -2.93
N LEU A 76 -4.78 13.56 -4.13
CA LEU A 76 -4.52 12.36 -4.92
C LEU A 76 -3.07 12.30 -5.43
N ASP A 77 -2.49 13.44 -5.82
CA ASP A 77 -1.07 13.55 -6.16
C ASP A 77 -0.18 13.12 -5.00
N ASP A 78 -0.45 13.61 -3.79
CA ASP A 78 0.30 13.28 -2.58
C ASP A 78 0.22 11.77 -2.25
N ILE A 79 -0.98 11.19 -2.34
CA ILE A 79 -1.15 9.74 -2.10
C ILE A 79 -0.39 8.91 -3.13
N LEU A 80 -0.50 9.23 -4.42
CA LEU A 80 0.19 8.49 -5.49
C LEU A 80 1.72 8.60 -5.35
N SER A 81 2.20 9.78 -4.99
CA SER A 81 3.61 10.01 -4.69
C SER A 81 4.06 9.13 -3.52
N ASP A 82 3.29 9.09 -2.42
CA ASP A 82 3.62 8.31 -1.23
C ASP A 82 3.55 6.80 -1.48
N LEU A 83 2.57 6.32 -2.25
CA LEU A 83 2.50 4.91 -2.68
C LEU A 83 3.73 4.49 -3.49
N THR A 84 4.30 5.40 -4.27
CA THR A 84 5.47 5.15 -5.11
C THR A 84 6.78 5.23 -4.35
N SER A 85 6.95 6.24 -3.51
CA SER A 85 8.19 6.49 -2.75
C SER A 85 8.25 5.66 -1.46
N GLY A 86 7.16 5.58 -0.71
CA GLY A 86 7.08 4.92 0.59
C GLY A 86 7.65 5.73 1.75
N ASP A 87 7.92 7.01 1.55
CA ASP A 87 8.52 7.92 2.54
C ASP A 87 7.75 9.24 2.71
N GLY A 88 6.51 9.26 2.26
CA GLY A 88 5.67 10.45 2.28
C GLY A 88 4.88 10.65 3.57
N HIS A 89 3.94 11.60 3.51
CA HIS A 89 3.13 12.08 4.63
C HIS A 89 2.22 10.99 5.25
N TYR A 90 1.77 10.05 4.44
CA TYR A 90 0.81 9.01 4.88
C TYR A 90 1.48 7.78 5.49
N GLU A 91 2.80 7.79 5.65
CA GLU A 91 3.58 6.67 6.21
C GLU A 91 3.26 5.34 5.49
N LEU A 92 3.15 5.38 4.16
CA LEU A 92 2.90 4.21 3.36
C LEU A 92 4.19 3.41 3.17
N VAL A 93 4.08 2.10 3.19
CA VAL A 93 5.23 1.22 2.97
C VAL A 93 5.33 0.93 1.47
N LYS A 94 6.49 1.21 0.88
CA LYS A 94 6.75 0.82 -0.50
C LYS A 94 6.72 -0.70 -0.64
N LEU A 95 5.70 -1.23 -1.31
CA LEU A 95 5.62 -2.65 -1.61
C LEU A 95 6.65 -3.01 -2.68
N LYS A 96 7.44 -4.05 -2.43
CA LYS A 96 8.52 -4.51 -3.33
C LYS A 96 8.05 -5.45 -4.43
N ASP A 97 6.75 -5.76 -4.48
CA ASP A 97 6.18 -6.61 -5.52
C ASP A 97 6.26 -5.92 -6.88
N ALA A 98 6.92 -6.57 -7.84
CA ALA A 98 7.18 -5.99 -9.17
C ALA A 98 5.89 -5.75 -9.96
N ALA A 99 4.92 -6.66 -9.85
CA ALA A 99 3.64 -6.52 -10.56
C ALA A 99 2.82 -5.37 -9.98
N TYR A 100 2.90 -5.16 -8.66
CA TYR A 100 2.27 -4.01 -8.01
C TYR A 100 2.91 -2.69 -8.47
N GLN A 101 4.25 -2.61 -8.51
CA GLN A 101 4.97 -1.40 -8.94
C GLN A 101 4.66 -1.06 -10.40
N GLU A 102 4.66 -2.04 -11.29
CA GLU A 102 4.30 -1.83 -12.69
C GLU A 102 2.88 -1.27 -12.84
N ARG A 103 1.91 -1.80 -12.09
CA ARG A 103 0.53 -1.29 -12.09
C ARG A 103 0.44 0.13 -11.54
N LEU A 104 1.20 0.43 -10.51
CA LEU A 104 1.24 1.76 -9.90
C LEU A 104 1.84 2.80 -10.87
N ASP A 105 2.89 2.43 -11.61
CA ASP A 105 3.50 3.28 -12.64
C ASP A 105 2.49 3.57 -13.77
N ILE A 106 1.77 2.54 -14.23
CA ILE A 106 0.70 2.70 -15.22
C ILE A 106 -0.40 3.61 -14.69
N GLN A 107 -0.83 3.41 -13.45
CA GLN A 107 -1.86 4.25 -12.82
C GLN A 107 -1.43 5.69 -12.71
N SER A 108 -0.20 5.96 -12.28
CA SER A 108 0.35 7.30 -12.16
C SER A 108 0.41 7.99 -13.54
N ALA A 109 0.82 7.27 -14.58
CA ALA A 109 0.82 7.79 -15.94
C ALA A 109 -0.59 8.13 -16.46
N TYR A 110 -1.59 7.31 -16.13
CA TYR A 110 -2.99 7.60 -16.46
C TYR A 110 -3.53 8.80 -15.67
N TRP A 111 -3.16 8.92 -14.42
CA TRP A 111 -3.53 10.06 -13.60
C TRP A 111 -3.01 11.38 -14.16
N GLU A 112 -1.75 11.43 -14.59
CA GLU A 112 -1.18 12.62 -15.23
C GLU A 112 -1.93 12.99 -16.52
N ARG A 113 -2.29 12.00 -17.35
CA ARG A 113 -3.10 12.23 -18.55
C ARG A 113 -4.50 12.74 -18.23
N LEU A 114 -5.12 12.19 -17.19
CA LEU A 114 -6.45 12.64 -16.74
C LEU A 114 -6.40 14.10 -16.27
N LYS A 115 -5.39 14.50 -15.49
CA LYS A 115 -5.18 15.90 -15.08
C LYS A 115 -5.00 16.83 -16.29
N ALA A 116 -4.23 16.41 -17.27
CA ALA A 116 -4.03 17.18 -18.50
C ALA A 116 -5.35 17.37 -19.26
N GLU A 117 -6.17 16.32 -19.37
CA GLU A 117 -7.49 16.41 -20.01
C GLU A 117 -8.46 17.28 -19.21
N VAL A 118 -8.45 17.20 -17.88
CA VAL A 118 -9.22 18.11 -17.00
C VAL A 118 -8.81 19.56 -17.26
N ALA A 119 -7.51 19.86 -17.30
CA ALA A 119 -7.03 21.21 -17.57
C ALA A 119 -7.46 21.72 -18.98
N ALA A 120 -7.41 20.84 -19.96
CA ALA A 120 -7.86 21.15 -21.32
C ALA A 120 -9.38 21.36 -21.40
N ALA A 121 -10.17 20.55 -20.71
CA ALA A 121 -11.63 20.67 -20.67
C ALA A 121 -12.08 21.95 -19.95
N ARG A 122 -11.36 22.38 -18.92
CA ARG A 122 -11.61 23.67 -18.25
C ARG A 122 -11.49 24.87 -19.18
N GLN A 123 -10.67 24.76 -20.26
CA GLN A 123 -10.49 25.81 -21.24
C GLN A 123 -11.45 25.70 -22.43
N ARG A 124 -11.73 24.47 -22.89
CA ARG A 124 -12.52 24.20 -24.12
C ARG A 124 -14.00 23.95 -23.85
N GLY A 125 -14.38 23.66 -22.61
CA GLY A 125 -15.71 23.13 -22.23
C GLY A 125 -15.71 21.61 -22.18
N TYR A 126 -16.75 21.04 -21.56
CA TYR A 126 -16.85 19.61 -21.24
C TYR A 126 -17.62 18.79 -22.29
N GLU A 127 -18.11 19.40 -23.37
CA GLU A 127 -19.01 18.74 -24.32
C GLU A 127 -18.35 17.58 -25.11
N ASN A 128 -17.04 17.61 -25.31
CA ASN A 128 -16.30 16.61 -26.07
C ASN A 128 -15.05 16.11 -25.32
N THR A 129 -15.17 15.91 -24.01
CA THR A 129 -14.05 15.47 -23.20
C THR A 129 -14.02 13.96 -23.07
N GLN A 130 -12.81 13.39 -22.91
CA GLN A 130 -12.60 11.98 -22.60
C GLN A 130 -12.43 11.69 -21.10
N ILE A 131 -12.68 12.68 -20.23
CA ILE A 131 -12.45 12.59 -18.78
C ILE A 131 -13.13 11.36 -18.19
N VAL A 132 -14.39 11.09 -18.55
CA VAL A 132 -15.14 9.94 -18.02
C VAL A 132 -14.50 8.61 -18.47
N ALA A 133 -14.27 8.45 -19.77
CA ALA A 133 -13.66 7.23 -20.31
C ALA A 133 -12.26 6.97 -19.74
N MET A 134 -11.47 8.05 -19.58
CA MET A 134 -10.14 7.95 -18.97
C MET A 134 -10.20 7.57 -17.50
N SER A 135 -11.18 8.08 -16.75
CA SER A 135 -11.35 7.71 -15.34
C SER A 135 -11.75 6.25 -15.16
N GLU A 136 -12.59 5.71 -16.04
CA GLU A 136 -12.96 4.29 -16.05
C GLU A 136 -11.75 3.40 -16.35
N THR A 137 -10.90 3.80 -17.29
CA THR A 137 -9.65 3.07 -17.58
C THR A 137 -8.72 3.07 -16.37
N CYS A 138 -8.59 4.19 -15.66
CA CYS A 138 -7.81 4.27 -14.41
C CYS A 138 -8.32 3.28 -13.36
N LEU A 139 -9.64 3.07 -13.27
CA LEU A 139 -10.25 2.10 -12.36
C LEU A 139 -9.88 0.64 -12.66
N LEU A 140 -9.80 0.28 -13.94
CA LEU A 140 -9.50 -1.09 -14.35
C LEU A 140 -8.11 -1.54 -13.93
N TYR A 141 -7.15 -0.61 -13.94
CA TYR A 141 -5.75 -0.91 -13.54
C TYR A 141 -5.54 -0.95 -12.04
N THR A 142 -6.44 -0.36 -11.24
CA THR A 142 -6.34 -0.32 -9.77
C THR A 142 -7.05 -1.46 -9.07
N SER A 143 -7.84 -2.27 -9.79
CA SER A 143 -8.46 -3.45 -9.21
C SER A 143 -7.43 -4.57 -9.08
N PRO A 144 -7.00 -4.96 -7.86
CA PRO A 144 -6.39 -6.25 -7.69
C PRO A 144 -7.49 -7.27 -8.06
N SER A 145 -7.30 -7.95 -9.18
CA SER A 145 -8.09 -9.15 -9.46
C SER A 145 -7.75 -10.16 -8.38
N PRO A 146 -8.74 -10.77 -7.73
CA PRO A 146 -8.50 -11.84 -6.76
C PRO A 146 -7.80 -13.01 -7.41
#